data_22ae18ecc40c65d4ea7af4f4f06e6928
#
_entry.id   22ae18ecc40c65d4ea7af4f4f06e6928
#
_cell.length_a   1.000
_cell.length_b   1.000
_cell.length_c   1.000
_cell.angle_alpha   90.00
_cell.angle_beta   90.00
_cell.angle_gamma   90.00
#
_symmetry.space_group_name_H-M   'P 1'
#
loop_
_entity.id
_entity.type
_entity.pdbx_description
1 polymer ?
#
loop_
_entity_poly.entity_id
_entity_poly.type
_entity_poly.pdbx_seq_one_letter_code
_entity_poly.pdbx_strand_id
1 'polypeptide(L)'
;MALLPNSRVFRFTCLTGAMLLIVSLFWVGAKPIAVGLFPGQLDKVAHFATFGLIAALLWLSFQRGHPLLVIAIVSAIGVADEFHQRYLPGRSASLEDLATDILAAIVIVALMKYVRRHTK
;
A
#
# COMPACT_ATOMS: atom_id res chain seq x y z
N MET A 1 -4.99 -8.95 -18.20
CA MET A 1 -5.64 -9.32 -16.91
C MET A 1 -6.79 -10.31 -17.08
N ALA A 2 -6.95 -10.82 -18.28
CA ALA A 2 -7.91 -11.90 -18.53
C ALA A 2 -7.60 -13.18 -17.74
N LEU A 3 -6.34 -13.35 -17.34
CA LEU A 3 -5.88 -14.52 -16.59
C LEU A 3 -6.27 -14.50 -15.11
N LEU A 4 -6.63 -13.34 -14.58
CA LEU A 4 -7.00 -13.25 -13.17
C LEU A 4 -8.53 -13.37 -13.03
N PRO A 5 -8.98 -14.23 -12.13
CA PRO A 5 -10.41 -14.38 -11.91
C PRO A 5 -11.01 -13.08 -11.37
N ASN A 6 -12.22 -12.79 -11.82
CA ASN A 6 -12.97 -11.64 -11.33
C ASN A 6 -14.17 -12.13 -10.51
N SER A 7 -13.99 -13.23 -9.81
CA SER A 7 -15.02 -13.79 -8.95
C SER A 7 -15.14 -12.98 -7.66
N ARG A 8 -16.30 -13.09 -7.03
CA ARG A 8 -16.55 -12.46 -5.73
C ARG A 8 -15.55 -12.96 -4.69
N VAL A 9 -15.24 -14.25 -4.72
CA VAL A 9 -14.28 -14.88 -3.79
C VAL A 9 -12.90 -14.27 -3.97
N PHE A 10 -12.43 -14.13 -5.21
CA PHE A 10 -11.13 -13.54 -5.50
C PHE A 10 -11.04 -12.10 -4.98
N ARG A 11 -12.08 -11.31 -5.23
CA ARG A 11 -12.12 -9.92 -4.77
C ARG A 11 -12.10 -9.81 -3.26
N PHE A 12 -12.87 -10.64 -2.56
CA PHE A 12 -12.85 -10.66 -1.10
C PHE A 12 -11.52 -11.13 -0.55
N THR A 13 -10.86 -12.08 -1.19
CA THR A 13 -9.53 -12.53 -0.81
C THR A 13 -8.51 -11.38 -0.92
N CYS A 14 -8.55 -10.63 -2.02
CA CYS A 14 -7.67 -9.46 -2.21
C CYS A 14 -7.95 -8.39 -1.16
N LEU A 15 -9.22 -8.11 -0.88
CA LEU A 15 -9.58 -7.12 0.14
C LEU A 15 -9.11 -7.57 1.53
N THR A 16 -9.30 -8.83 1.87
CA THR A 16 -8.81 -9.38 3.14
C THR A 16 -7.30 -9.25 3.25
N GLY A 17 -6.57 -9.57 2.18
CA GLY A 17 -5.11 -9.40 2.14
C GLY A 17 -4.69 -7.96 2.37
N ALA A 18 -5.37 -7.00 1.72
CA ALA A 18 -5.11 -5.57 1.92
C ALA A 18 -5.36 -5.17 3.37
N MET A 19 -6.47 -5.60 3.95
CA MET A 19 -6.80 -5.26 5.34
C MET A 19 -5.78 -5.85 6.32
N LEU A 20 -5.33 -7.09 6.10
CA LEU A 20 -4.31 -7.71 6.93
C LEU A 20 -2.98 -6.96 6.84
N LEU A 21 -2.60 -6.50 5.66
CA LEU A 21 -1.39 -5.69 5.49
C LEU A 21 -1.51 -4.35 6.22
N ILE A 22 -2.66 -3.68 6.12
CA ILE A 22 -2.90 -2.39 6.78
C ILE A 22 -2.82 -2.57 8.30
N VAL A 23 -3.51 -3.57 8.84
CA VAL A 23 -3.47 -3.86 10.28
C VAL A 23 -2.05 -4.18 10.71
N SER A 24 -1.32 -5.01 9.96
CA SER A 24 0.06 -5.36 10.26
C SER A 24 0.98 -4.15 10.23
N LEU A 25 0.78 -3.24 9.28
CA LEU A 25 1.55 -2.01 9.19
C LEU A 25 1.48 -1.21 10.49
N PHE A 26 0.29 -1.00 11.02
CA PHE A 26 0.09 -0.24 12.26
C PHE A 26 0.49 -1.05 13.49
N TRP A 27 0.20 -2.34 13.52
CA TRP A 27 0.53 -3.19 14.67
C TRP A 27 2.03 -3.40 14.81
N VAL A 28 2.71 -3.88 13.75
CA VAL A 28 4.16 -4.12 13.76
C VAL A 28 4.91 -2.80 13.86
N GLY A 29 4.44 -1.77 13.16
CA GLY A 29 5.04 -0.44 13.21
C GLY A 29 5.04 0.19 14.58
N ALA A 30 4.11 -0.20 15.47
CA ALA A 30 4.03 0.26 16.84
C ALA A 30 4.98 -0.48 17.78
N LYS A 31 5.61 -1.58 17.35
CA LYS A 31 6.48 -2.40 18.19
C LYS A 31 7.91 -1.85 18.19
N PRO A 32 8.65 -1.97 19.30
CA PRO A 32 10.05 -1.52 19.36
C PRO A 32 10.95 -2.14 18.30
N ILE A 33 10.68 -3.37 17.88
CA ILE A 33 11.45 -4.06 16.85
C ILE A 33 11.41 -3.33 15.50
N ALA A 34 10.37 -2.52 15.24
CA ALA A 34 10.26 -1.78 14.00
C ALA A 34 11.23 -0.60 13.92
N VAL A 35 11.74 -0.11 15.07
CA VAL A 35 12.66 1.01 15.10
C VAL A 35 14.00 0.56 14.54
N GLY A 36 14.41 1.20 13.41
CA GLY A 36 15.67 0.87 12.75
C GLY A 36 15.70 -0.48 12.05
N LEU A 37 14.54 -1.13 11.87
CA LEU A 37 14.45 -2.42 11.19
C LEU A 37 14.96 -2.36 9.75
N PHE A 38 14.67 -1.26 9.06
CA PHE A 38 15.16 -1.01 7.69
C PHE A 38 15.99 0.26 7.68
N PRO A 39 17.32 0.16 7.87
CA PRO A 39 18.17 1.35 7.92
C PRO A 39 18.36 2.00 6.55
N GLY A 40 18.47 3.32 6.53
CA GLY A 40 18.79 4.09 5.34
C GLY A 40 17.76 3.94 4.22
N GLN A 41 18.22 3.67 3.00
CA GLN A 41 17.38 3.56 1.82
C GLN A 41 16.48 2.32 1.84
N LEU A 42 16.80 1.30 2.64
CA LEU A 42 15.95 0.12 2.78
C LEU A 42 14.58 0.46 3.37
N ASP A 43 14.50 1.49 4.19
CA ASP A 43 13.22 1.98 4.70
C ASP A 43 12.30 2.45 3.57
N LYS A 44 12.84 3.19 2.61
CA LYS A 44 12.08 3.64 1.44
C LYS A 44 11.62 2.47 0.56
N VAL A 45 12.47 1.45 0.38
CA VAL A 45 12.11 0.25 -0.36
C VAL A 45 10.98 -0.49 0.35
N ALA A 46 11.04 -0.61 1.68
CA ALA A 46 9.99 -1.25 2.47
C ALA A 46 8.67 -0.51 2.35
N HIS A 47 8.67 0.83 2.42
CA HIS A 47 7.47 1.66 2.23
C HIS A 47 6.90 1.46 0.82
N PHE A 48 7.74 1.55 -0.20
CA PHE A 48 7.29 1.40 -1.58
C PHE A 48 6.66 0.01 -1.81
N ALA A 49 7.31 -1.04 -1.34
CA ALA A 49 6.81 -2.41 -1.50
C ALA A 49 5.48 -2.62 -0.76
N THR A 50 5.39 -2.17 0.48
CA THR A 50 4.19 -2.36 1.30
C THR A 50 3.00 -1.59 0.73
N PHE A 51 3.17 -0.31 0.47
CA PHE A 51 2.08 0.53 -0.04
C PHE A 51 1.73 0.18 -1.48
N GLY A 52 2.71 -0.22 -2.28
CA GLY A 52 2.48 -0.74 -3.63
C GLY A 52 1.64 -2.01 -3.61
N LEU A 53 1.94 -2.94 -2.71
CA LEU A 53 1.17 -4.17 -2.58
C LEU A 53 -0.26 -3.90 -2.09
N ILE A 54 -0.44 -3.00 -1.12
CA ILE A 54 -1.77 -2.57 -0.68
C ILE A 54 -2.55 -2.00 -1.87
N ALA A 55 -1.93 -1.12 -2.65
CA ALA A 55 -2.56 -0.52 -3.84
C ALA A 55 -2.98 -1.58 -4.85
N ALA A 56 -2.12 -2.57 -5.13
CA ALA A 56 -2.43 -3.65 -6.06
C ALA A 56 -3.62 -4.49 -5.59
N LEU A 57 -3.64 -4.85 -4.29
CA LEU A 57 -4.73 -5.63 -3.73
C LEU A 57 -6.06 -4.87 -3.74
N LEU A 58 -6.04 -3.58 -3.41
CA LEU A 58 -7.24 -2.75 -3.49
C LEU A 58 -7.72 -2.58 -4.93
N TRP A 59 -6.80 -2.39 -5.88
CA TRP A 59 -7.15 -2.33 -7.30
C TRP A 59 -7.90 -3.59 -7.75
N LEU A 60 -7.38 -4.75 -7.38
CA LEU A 60 -8.00 -6.02 -7.73
C LEU A 60 -9.34 -6.23 -7.02
N SER A 61 -9.46 -5.77 -5.78
CA SER A 61 -10.70 -5.92 -5.00
C SER A 61 -11.82 -5.01 -5.52
N PHE A 62 -11.49 -3.84 -6.10
CA PHE A 62 -12.47 -2.87 -6.62
C PHE A 62 -12.77 -3.05 -8.11
N GLN A 63 -12.67 -4.26 -8.62
CA GLN A 63 -12.98 -4.60 -10.02
C GLN A 63 -12.12 -3.87 -11.05
N ARG A 64 -10.96 -3.36 -10.64
CA ARG A 64 -9.98 -2.77 -11.55
C ARG A 64 -10.48 -1.51 -12.27
N GLY A 65 -11.47 -0.82 -11.70
CA GLY A 65 -12.10 0.31 -12.35
C GLY A 65 -12.06 1.64 -11.60
N HIS A 66 -11.33 1.71 -10.48
CA HIS A 66 -11.36 2.88 -9.62
C HIS A 66 -9.95 3.37 -9.25
N PRO A 67 -9.15 3.84 -10.26
CA PRO A 67 -7.76 4.20 -10.00
C PRO A 67 -7.60 5.34 -9.00
N LEU A 68 -8.39 6.40 -9.11
CA LEU A 68 -8.29 7.54 -8.20
C LEU A 68 -8.74 7.19 -6.79
N LEU A 69 -9.75 6.33 -6.66
CA LEU A 69 -10.19 5.85 -5.34
C LEU A 69 -9.09 5.07 -4.64
N VAL A 70 -8.41 4.17 -5.35
CA VAL A 70 -7.30 3.40 -4.78
C VAL A 70 -6.18 4.32 -4.34
N ILE A 71 -5.77 5.26 -5.19
CA ILE A 71 -4.71 6.22 -4.86
C ILE A 71 -5.11 7.04 -3.64
N ALA A 72 -6.35 7.51 -3.57
CA ALA A 72 -6.84 8.30 -2.44
C ALA A 72 -6.83 7.50 -1.14
N ILE A 73 -7.28 6.24 -1.16
CA ILE A 73 -7.29 5.38 0.03
C ILE A 73 -5.86 5.11 0.51
N VAL A 74 -4.96 4.73 -0.40
CA VAL A 74 -3.57 4.42 -0.05
C VAL A 74 -2.87 5.67 0.48
N SER A 75 -3.11 6.82 -0.13
CA SER A 75 -2.56 8.10 0.34
C SER A 75 -3.06 8.44 1.75
N ALA A 76 -4.34 8.22 2.02
CA ALA A 76 -4.91 8.43 3.35
C ALA A 76 -4.28 7.50 4.39
N ILE A 77 -4.02 6.25 4.03
CA ILE A 77 -3.32 5.29 4.91
C ILE A 77 -1.89 5.77 5.17
N GLY A 78 -1.20 6.29 4.15
CA GLY A 78 0.13 6.85 4.30
C GLY A 78 0.17 8.04 5.26
N VAL A 79 -0.79 8.95 5.15
CA VAL A 79 -0.93 10.09 6.08
C VAL A 79 -1.17 9.58 7.49
N ALA A 80 -2.07 8.61 7.66
CA ALA A 80 -2.36 8.02 8.97
C ALA A 80 -1.13 7.33 9.57
N ASP A 81 -0.35 6.65 8.75
CA ASP A 81 0.88 5.98 9.20
C ASP A 81 1.91 7.00 9.68
N GLU A 82 2.14 8.06 8.91
CA GLU A 82 3.07 9.13 9.32
C GLU A 82 2.61 9.84 10.60
N PHE A 83 1.32 10.11 10.70
CA PHE A 83 0.74 10.71 11.89
C PHE A 83 0.90 9.81 13.11
N HIS A 84 0.69 8.49 12.94
CA HIS A 84 0.87 7.48 13.99
C HIS A 84 2.34 7.41 14.42
N GLN A 85 3.28 7.40 13.48
CA GLN A 85 4.71 7.34 13.78
C GLN A 85 5.21 8.54 14.58
N ARG A 86 4.58 9.70 14.41
CA ARG A 86 4.96 10.91 15.16
C ARG A 86 4.87 10.71 16.67
N TYR A 87 3.96 9.86 17.13
CA TYR A 87 3.72 9.62 18.55
C TYR A 87 4.39 8.36 19.10
N LEU A 88 5.15 7.65 18.27
CA LEU A 88 5.82 6.42 18.70
C LEU A 88 7.26 6.71 19.14
N PRO A 89 7.71 6.13 20.30
CA PRO A 89 9.09 6.29 20.74
C PRO A 89 10.08 5.75 19.69
N GLY A 90 11.12 6.54 19.41
CA GLY A 90 12.15 6.16 18.46
C GLY A 90 11.74 6.23 16.98
N ARG A 91 10.50 6.65 16.69
CA ARG A 91 10.02 6.83 15.32
C ARG A 91 9.90 8.31 15.00
N SER A 92 10.08 8.66 13.74
CA SER A 92 9.91 10.03 13.27
C SER A 92 9.04 10.05 12.01
N ALA A 93 8.12 11.02 11.95
CA ALA A 93 7.34 11.24 10.75
C ALA A 93 8.23 11.87 9.66
N SER A 94 8.02 11.45 8.41
CA SER A 94 8.83 11.90 7.29
C SER A 94 7.94 12.20 6.08
N LEU A 95 8.06 13.40 5.53
CA LEU A 95 7.38 13.73 4.28
C LEU A 95 7.93 12.92 3.11
N GLU A 96 9.20 12.51 3.16
CA GLU A 96 9.78 11.64 2.15
C GLU A 96 9.13 10.25 2.16
N ASP A 97 8.85 9.70 3.34
CA ASP A 97 8.14 8.43 3.47
C ASP A 97 6.72 8.54 2.92
N LEU A 98 6.02 9.62 3.24
CA LEU A 98 4.68 9.87 2.71
C LEU A 98 4.71 9.99 1.18
N ALA A 99 5.68 10.73 0.65
CA ALA A 99 5.84 10.87 -0.79
C ALA A 99 6.11 9.51 -1.45
N THR A 100 6.92 8.67 -0.83
CA THR A 100 7.20 7.31 -1.31
C THR A 100 5.93 6.46 -1.33
N ASP A 101 5.10 6.54 -0.29
CA ASP A 101 3.85 5.80 -0.19
C ASP A 101 2.88 6.19 -1.31
N ILE A 102 2.72 7.50 -1.55
CA ILE A 102 1.83 8.02 -2.59
C ILE A 102 2.39 7.66 -3.97
N LEU A 103 3.68 7.79 -4.17
CA LEU A 103 4.33 7.42 -5.43
C LEU A 103 4.13 5.93 -5.74
N ALA A 104 4.27 5.07 -4.74
CA ALA A 104 4.02 3.65 -4.89
C ALA A 104 2.60 3.37 -5.36
N ALA A 105 1.61 4.04 -4.78
CA ALA A 105 0.21 3.90 -5.19
C ALA A 105 0.02 4.31 -6.65
N ILE A 106 0.57 5.46 -7.05
CA ILE A 106 0.45 5.99 -8.41
C ILE A 106 1.11 5.04 -9.41
N VAL A 107 2.35 4.62 -9.14
CA VAL A 107 3.12 3.73 -10.04
C VAL A 107 2.40 2.39 -10.21
N ILE A 108 1.96 1.77 -9.12
CA ILE A 108 1.33 0.46 -9.18
C ILE A 108 -0.03 0.54 -9.89
N VAL A 109 -0.85 1.53 -9.57
CA VAL A 109 -2.15 1.70 -10.23
C VAL A 109 -1.97 1.97 -11.72
N ALA A 110 -1.00 2.81 -12.09
CA ALA A 110 -0.70 3.09 -13.50
C ALA A 110 -0.24 1.82 -14.22
N LEU A 111 0.63 1.03 -13.59
CA LEU A 111 1.11 -0.24 -14.14
C LEU A 111 -0.04 -1.24 -14.32
N MET A 112 -0.88 -1.40 -13.30
CA MET A 112 -2.02 -2.31 -13.35
C MET A 112 -3.01 -1.90 -14.45
N LYS A 113 -3.25 -0.61 -14.58
CA LYS A 113 -4.13 -0.06 -15.62
C LYS A 113 -3.53 -0.30 -17.02
N TYR A 114 -2.23 -0.11 -17.18
CA TYR A 114 -1.51 -0.36 -18.42
C TYR A 114 -1.62 -1.84 -18.83
N VAL A 115 -1.31 -2.74 -17.90
CA VAL A 115 -1.38 -4.18 -18.15
C VAL A 115 -2.78 -4.60 -18.53
N ARG A 116 -3.80 -4.07 -17.86
CA ARG A 116 -5.20 -4.35 -18.18
C ARG A 116 -5.56 -3.95 -19.61
N ARG A 117 -5.05 -2.80 -20.07
CA ARG A 117 -5.31 -2.30 -21.43
C ARG A 117 -4.67 -3.17 -22.50
N HIS A 118 -3.49 -3.71 -22.24
CA HIS A 118 -2.69 -4.42 -23.24
C HIS A 118 -2.81 -5.95 -23.19
N THR A 119 -3.62 -6.48 -22.27
CA THR A 119 -3.85 -7.92 -22.16
C THR A 119 -5.28 -8.35 -22.46
N LYS A 120 -6.09 -7.44 -22.97
CA LYS A 120 -7.46 -7.74 -23.41
C LYS A 120 -7.46 -8.42 -24.77
#